data_2821164f221a4e6f169b6b9ec25ce65c
#
_entry.id   2821164f221a4e6f169b6b9ec25ce65c
#
_cell.length_a   1.000
_cell.length_b   1.000
_cell.length_c   1.000
_cell.angle_alpha   90.00
_cell.angle_beta   90.00
_cell.angle_gamma   90.00
#
_symmetry.space_group_name_H-M   'P 1'
#
loop_
_entity.id
_entity.type
_entity.pdbx_description
1 polymer ?
#
loop_
_entity_poly.entity_id
_entity_poly.type
_entity_poly.pdbx_seq_one_letter_code
_entity_poly.pdbx_strand_id
1 'polypeptide(L)'
;SILEKMQRKHIPMEKMEEEIEDIAGIRIICQFEEDIDTVASIIRSRSDMTIKSEKNYLKHIKQSGYRSYHLIIYYTVDTINGPKRLQAEIQIRTMAMNFWATIEHSLQYKYKGEMPLHVAERLSNAADAIIALDREMSSVRDEIMDAQNSSQTQSNLVKDILLSIENLYKISNKREV
;
A
#
# COMPACT_ATOMS: atom_id res chain seq x y z
N SER A 1 3.96 5.14 24.26
CA SER A 1 2.79 4.42 24.76
C SER A 1 1.51 5.25 24.63
N ILE A 2 0.32 4.62 24.73
CA ILE A 2 -0.98 5.33 24.69
C ILE A 2 -1.03 6.40 25.80
N LEU A 3 -0.59 6.06 27.00
CA LEU A 3 -0.56 6.97 28.16
C LEU A 3 0.31 8.21 27.91
N GLU A 4 1.49 8.07 27.33
CA GLU A 4 2.35 9.20 26.98
C GLU A 4 1.71 10.11 25.94
N LYS A 5 0.98 9.52 24.98
CA LYS A 5 0.25 10.27 23.95
C LYS A 5 -0.91 11.04 24.55
N MET A 6 -1.65 10.44 25.49
CA MET A 6 -2.71 11.10 26.26
C MET A 6 -2.17 12.26 27.08
N GLN A 7 -1.07 12.07 27.80
CA GLN A 7 -0.43 13.13 28.59
C GLN A 7 0.02 14.29 27.70
N ARG A 8 0.71 14.00 26.59
CA ARG A 8 1.19 15.02 25.64
C ARG A 8 0.07 15.83 25.00
N LYS A 9 -1.09 15.20 24.75
CA LYS A 9 -2.26 15.83 24.11
C LYS A 9 -3.29 16.33 25.10
N HIS A 10 -3.07 16.17 26.41
CA HIS A 10 -4.02 16.49 27.48
C HIS A 10 -5.40 15.81 27.30
N ILE A 11 -5.40 14.54 26.86
CA ILE A 11 -6.63 13.77 26.61
C ILE A 11 -7.05 13.08 27.91
N PRO A 12 -8.28 13.34 28.45
CA PRO A 12 -8.80 12.64 29.61
C PRO A 12 -9.13 11.17 29.25
N MET A 13 -9.13 10.28 30.28
CA MET A 13 -9.31 8.83 30.07
C MET A 13 -10.65 8.50 29.39
N GLU A 14 -11.70 9.23 29.70
CA GLU A 14 -13.04 9.05 29.14
C GLU A 14 -13.10 9.30 27.63
N LYS A 15 -12.18 10.14 27.11
CA LYS A 15 -12.10 10.49 25.69
C LYS A 15 -11.03 9.74 24.91
N MET A 16 -10.32 8.82 25.56
CA MET A 16 -9.22 8.07 24.97
C MET A 16 -9.62 7.40 23.64
N GLU A 17 -10.75 6.69 23.63
CA GLU A 17 -11.22 5.95 22.45
C GLU A 17 -11.69 6.87 21.30
N GLU A 18 -12.10 8.10 21.60
CA GLU A 18 -12.58 9.06 20.61
C GLU A 18 -11.44 9.89 20.01
N GLU A 19 -10.42 10.23 20.83
CA GLU A 19 -9.36 11.17 20.45
C GLU A 19 -8.06 10.50 20.04
N ILE A 20 -7.82 9.23 20.44
CA ILE A 20 -6.64 8.47 19.99
C ILE A 20 -7.01 7.58 18.82
N GLU A 21 -6.55 7.96 17.63
CA GLU A 21 -6.90 7.33 16.36
C GLU A 21 -6.20 5.99 16.10
N ASP A 22 -5.11 5.70 16.82
CA ASP A 22 -4.22 4.55 16.60
C ASP A 22 -4.16 3.58 17.78
N ILE A 23 -5.24 3.46 18.57
CA ILE A 23 -5.38 2.43 19.61
C ILE A 23 -5.40 1.04 18.97
N ALA A 24 -6.17 0.88 17.89
CA ALA A 24 -6.15 -0.27 17.01
C ALA A 24 -5.51 0.11 15.68
N GLY A 25 -4.58 -0.71 15.19
CA GLY A 25 -3.87 -0.43 13.96
C GLY A 25 -3.66 -1.69 13.12
N ILE A 26 -3.88 -1.55 11.81
CA ILE A 26 -3.59 -2.56 10.81
C ILE A 26 -2.56 -1.98 9.84
N ARG A 27 -1.61 -2.82 9.42
CA ARG A 27 -0.66 -2.45 8.38
C ARG A 27 -0.80 -3.38 7.20
N ILE A 28 -1.01 -2.80 6.02
CA ILE A 28 -1.07 -3.51 4.74
C ILE A 28 0.21 -3.19 3.99
N ILE A 29 0.91 -4.24 3.56
CA ILE A 29 2.14 -4.12 2.79
C ILE A 29 1.87 -4.52 1.35
N CYS A 30 2.07 -3.58 0.44
CA CYS A 30 1.96 -3.75 -1.01
C CYS A 30 3.33 -4.05 -1.62
N GLN A 31 3.33 -4.68 -2.79
CA GLN A 31 4.58 -4.90 -3.54
C GLN A 31 5.03 -3.62 -4.24
N PHE A 32 4.09 -2.88 -4.84
CA PHE A 32 4.36 -1.70 -5.64
C PHE A 32 3.59 -0.48 -5.12
N GLU A 33 4.05 0.72 -5.48
CA GLU A 33 3.43 1.98 -5.03
C GLU A 33 2.00 2.12 -5.57
N GLU A 34 1.73 1.67 -6.80
CA GLU A 34 0.41 1.73 -7.44
C GLU A 34 -0.64 0.87 -6.71
N ASP A 35 -0.22 -0.21 -6.07
CA ASP A 35 -1.11 -1.07 -5.29
C ASP A 35 -1.73 -0.33 -4.10
N ILE A 36 -1.03 0.70 -3.59
CA ILE A 36 -1.51 1.49 -2.44
C ILE A 36 -2.83 2.18 -2.76
N ASP A 37 -2.94 2.80 -3.93
CA ASP A 37 -4.18 3.47 -4.35
C ASP A 37 -5.30 2.44 -4.63
N THR A 38 -4.96 1.27 -5.16
CA THR A 38 -5.90 0.16 -5.37
C THR A 38 -6.46 -0.34 -4.03
N VAL A 39 -5.60 -0.62 -3.06
CA VAL A 39 -6.01 -1.07 -1.71
C VAL A 39 -6.82 0.01 -1.00
N ALA A 40 -6.42 1.28 -1.07
CA ALA A 40 -7.18 2.39 -0.51
C ALA A 40 -8.59 2.49 -1.12
N SER A 41 -8.72 2.26 -2.43
CA SER A 41 -10.00 2.27 -3.15
C SER A 41 -10.89 1.10 -2.72
N ILE A 42 -10.34 -0.09 -2.53
CA ILE A 42 -11.05 -1.25 -1.99
C ILE A 42 -11.60 -0.93 -0.59
N ILE A 43 -10.78 -0.34 0.30
CA ILE A 43 -11.21 0.02 1.65
C ILE A 43 -12.34 1.06 1.61
N ARG A 44 -12.24 2.08 0.73
CA ARG A 44 -13.30 3.10 0.57
C ARG A 44 -14.62 2.51 0.08
N SER A 45 -14.60 1.47 -0.73
CA SER A 45 -15.80 0.83 -1.29
C SER A 45 -16.52 -0.10 -0.30
N ARG A 46 -15.93 -0.38 0.86
CA ARG A 46 -16.52 -1.28 1.85
C ARG A 46 -17.71 -0.62 2.57
N SER A 47 -18.78 -1.39 2.76
CA SER A 47 -19.98 -0.96 3.47
C SER A 47 -19.96 -1.22 4.98
N ASP A 48 -19.03 -2.07 5.46
CA ASP A 48 -18.91 -2.47 6.87
C ASP A 48 -18.04 -1.51 7.70
N MET A 49 -17.45 -0.50 7.08
CA MET A 49 -16.66 0.53 7.75
C MET A 49 -16.93 1.92 7.18
N THR A 50 -16.60 2.95 7.95
CA THR A 50 -16.73 4.35 7.54
C THR A 50 -15.39 5.04 7.65
N ILE A 51 -14.96 5.72 6.58
CA ILE A 51 -13.73 6.52 6.60
C ILE A 51 -13.98 7.79 7.44
N LYS A 52 -13.17 8.00 8.48
CA LYS A 52 -13.16 9.24 9.28
C LYS A 52 -12.25 10.29 8.65
N SER A 53 -11.04 9.90 8.27
CA SER A 53 -10.05 10.79 7.64
C SER A 53 -9.01 10.00 6.85
N GLU A 54 -8.37 10.67 5.91
CA GLU A 54 -7.28 10.14 5.10
C GLU A 54 -6.08 11.08 5.12
N LYS A 55 -4.87 10.52 5.19
CA LYS A 55 -3.60 11.25 5.14
C LYS A 55 -2.69 10.58 4.12
N ASN A 56 -2.49 11.26 2.99
CA ASN A 56 -1.64 10.75 1.92
C ASN A 56 -0.22 11.33 2.04
N TYR A 57 0.67 10.61 2.71
CA TYR A 57 2.08 10.97 2.83
C TYR A 57 2.94 10.50 1.64
N LEU A 58 2.32 9.97 0.58
CA LEU A 58 3.00 9.74 -0.71
C LEU A 58 3.07 11.04 -1.51
N LYS A 59 1.96 11.83 -1.46
CA LYS A 59 1.86 13.14 -2.11
C LYS A 59 2.38 14.27 -1.23
N HIS A 60 2.18 14.20 0.09
CA HIS A 60 2.61 15.19 1.09
C HIS A 60 3.69 14.59 1.98
N ILE A 61 4.88 14.41 1.40
CA ILE A 61 6.03 13.78 2.06
C ILE A 61 6.41 14.60 3.30
N LYS A 62 6.61 13.94 4.43
CA LYS A 62 7.13 14.60 5.63
C LYS A 62 8.60 14.97 5.42
N GLN A 63 9.05 16.01 6.12
CA GLN A 63 10.44 16.49 6.07
C GLN A 63 11.47 15.38 6.40
N SER A 64 11.07 14.35 7.19
CA SER A 64 11.91 13.19 7.48
C SER A 64 12.07 12.21 6.31
N GLY A 65 11.30 12.38 5.22
CA GLY A 65 11.22 11.42 4.13
C GLY A 65 10.17 10.32 4.35
N TYR A 66 9.42 10.34 5.47
CA TYR A 66 8.40 9.34 5.78
C TYR A 66 7.29 9.32 4.72
N ARG A 67 6.96 8.12 4.23
CA ARG A 67 5.91 7.84 3.25
C ARG A 67 5.00 6.73 3.74
N SER A 68 3.69 6.95 3.60
CA SER A 68 2.64 5.98 3.91
C SER A 68 1.29 6.54 3.48
N TYR A 69 0.32 5.70 3.25
CA TYR A 69 -1.08 6.11 3.14
C TYR A 69 -1.80 5.69 4.43
N HIS A 70 -2.48 6.63 5.09
CA HIS A 70 -3.20 6.38 6.34
C HIS A 70 -4.69 6.61 6.16
N LEU A 71 -5.47 5.65 6.61
CA LEU A 71 -6.92 5.72 6.71
C LEU A 71 -7.30 5.57 8.18
N ILE A 72 -8.03 6.54 8.73
CA ILE A 72 -8.69 6.38 10.01
C ILE A 72 -10.12 5.98 9.71
N ILE A 73 -10.52 4.83 10.23
CA ILE A 73 -11.84 4.24 10.01
C ILE A 73 -12.61 4.14 11.31
N TYR A 74 -13.92 4.10 11.18
CA TYR A 74 -14.82 3.55 12.19
C TYR A 74 -15.24 2.16 11.76
N TYR A 75 -15.14 1.21 12.69
CA TYR A 75 -15.59 -0.16 12.52
C TYR A 75 -16.44 -0.57 13.71
N THR A 76 -17.54 -1.27 13.48
CA THR A 76 -18.41 -1.75 14.55
C THR A 76 -18.06 -3.20 14.88
N VAL A 77 -17.72 -3.47 16.13
CA VAL A 77 -17.44 -4.81 16.65
C VAL A 77 -18.55 -5.24 17.60
N ASP A 78 -18.91 -6.52 17.57
CA ASP A 78 -19.82 -7.10 18.55
C ASP A 78 -19.07 -7.39 19.85
N THR A 79 -19.59 -6.87 20.95
CA THR A 79 -19.04 -7.09 22.29
C THR A 79 -20.09 -7.75 23.18
N ILE A 80 -19.68 -8.24 24.35
CA ILE A 80 -20.58 -8.79 25.36
C ILE A 80 -21.65 -7.79 25.85
N ASN A 81 -21.40 -6.48 25.66
CA ASN A 81 -22.30 -5.38 26.00
C ASN A 81 -23.05 -4.83 24.79
N GLY A 82 -23.05 -5.56 23.65
CA GLY A 82 -23.66 -5.15 22.39
C GLY A 82 -22.65 -4.55 21.40
N PRO A 83 -23.12 -4.10 20.23
CA PRO A 83 -22.25 -3.55 19.19
C PRO A 83 -21.56 -2.25 19.67
N LYS A 84 -20.27 -2.16 19.45
CA LYS A 84 -19.45 -1.00 19.80
C LYS A 84 -18.71 -0.48 18.56
N ARG A 85 -18.86 0.83 18.29
CA ARG A 85 -18.13 1.51 17.22
C ARG A 85 -16.77 1.94 17.71
N LEU A 86 -15.70 1.47 17.05
CA LEU A 86 -14.31 1.75 17.40
C LEU A 86 -13.60 2.47 16.27
N GLN A 87 -12.56 3.22 16.61
CA GLN A 87 -11.63 3.79 15.65
C GLN A 87 -10.45 2.83 15.43
N ALA A 88 -9.98 2.73 14.19
CA ALA A 88 -8.76 2.03 13.85
C ALA A 88 -7.98 2.78 12.76
N GLU A 89 -6.66 2.70 12.82
CA GLU A 89 -5.77 3.20 11.80
C GLU A 89 -5.38 2.08 10.85
N ILE A 90 -5.55 2.30 9.54
CA ILE A 90 -5.01 1.43 8.50
C ILE A 90 -3.86 2.17 7.84
N GLN A 91 -2.66 1.60 7.92
CA GLN A 91 -1.46 2.10 7.26
C GLN A 91 -1.17 1.23 6.04
N ILE A 92 -1.05 1.85 4.86
CA ILE A 92 -0.74 1.16 3.60
C ILE A 92 0.62 1.65 3.12
N ARG A 93 1.54 0.74 2.83
CA ARG A 93 2.92 1.01 2.45
C ARG A 93 3.44 -0.03 1.47
N THR A 94 4.49 0.31 0.72
CA THR A 94 5.31 -0.72 0.08
C THR A 94 6.22 -1.43 1.09
N MET A 95 6.82 -2.53 0.67
CA MET A 95 7.84 -3.22 1.48
C MET A 95 9.01 -2.30 1.83
N ALA A 96 9.49 -1.52 0.86
CA ALA A 96 10.60 -0.61 1.03
C ALA A 96 10.25 0.56 1.97
N MET A 97 9.07 1.18 1.82
CA MET A 97 8.56 2.19 2.76
C MET A 97 8.43 1.65 4.18
N ASN A 98 7.95 0.41 4.33
CA ASN A 98 7.82 -0.21 5.65
C ASN A 98 9.16 -0.51 6.29
N PHE A 99 10.15 -0.97 5.51
CA PHE A 99 11.52 -1.17 5.99
C PHE A 99 12.08 0.13 6.57
N TRP A 100 12.07 1.22 5.80
CA TRP A 100 12.58 2.51 6.25
C TRP A 100 11.86 3.01 7.51
N ALA A 101 10.52 3.02 7.51
CA ALA A 101 9.73 3.53 8.61
C ALA A 101 9.92 2.73 9.91
N THR A 102 10.17 1.42 9.81
CA THR A 102 10.44 0.55 10.97
C THR A 102 11.81 0.87 11.57
N ILE A 103 12.82 1.06 10.73
CA ILE A 103 14.19 1.41 11.18
C ILE A 103 14.21 2.82 11.78
N GLU A 104 13.65 3.80 11.08
CA GLU A 104 13.55 5.19 11.55
C GLU A 104 12.89 5.28 12.93
N HIS A 105 11.72 4.66 13.08
CA HIS A 105 11.01 4.60 14.36
C HIS A 105 11.84 3.95 15.47
N SER A 106 12.53 2.85 15.16
CA SER A 106 13.41 2.15 16.13
C SER A 106 14.57 3.04 16.58
N LEU A 107 15.17 3.78 15.65
CA LEU A 107 16.27 4.70 15.95
C LEU A 107 15.80 5.89 16.79
N GLN A 108 14.65 6.50 16.41
CA GLN A 108 14.06 7.60 17.19
C GLN A 108 13.67 7.18 18.60
N TYR A 109 13.11 5.97 18.77
CA TYR A 109 12.72 5.46 20.08
C TYR A 109 13.92 5.21 20.99
N LYS A 110 15.04 4.73 20.44
CA LYS A 110 16.27 4.49 21.20
C LYS A 110 17.00 5.78 21.56
N TYR A 111 16.84 6.81 20.75
CA TYR A 111 17.51 8.10 20.98
C TYR A 111 16.60 9.03 21.79
N LYS A 112 16.94 9.25 23.07
CA LYS A 112 16.15 10.05 24.03
C LYS A 112 16.36 11.57 23.94
N GLY A 113 16.98 12.08 22.87
CA GLY A 113 17.29 13.49 22.66
C GLY A 113 16.79 14.02 21.32
N GLU A 114 17.10 15.27 21.01
CA GLU A 114 16.90 15.81 19.67
C GLU A 114 17.88 15.14 18.69
N MET A 115 17.36 14.57 17.61
CA MET A 115 18.19 13.90 16.62
C MET A 115 19.16 14.90 15.97
N PRO A 116 20.47 14.62 15.95
CA PRO A 116 21.43 15.49 15.30
C PRO A 116 21.09 15.71 13.82
N LEU A 117 21.21 16.95 13.34
CA LEU A 117 20.85 17.34 11.99
C LEU A 117 21.47 16.42 10.91
N HIS A 118 22.77 16.12 11.03
CA HIS A 118 23.45 15.25 10.07
C HIS A 118 22.90 13.82 10.03
N VAL A 119 22.31 13.32 11.15
CA VAL A 119 21.68 12.00 11.20
C VAL A 119 20.29 12.07 10.55
N ALA A 120 19.53 13.15 10.82
CA ALA A 120 18.24 13.39 10.19
C ALA A 120 18.36 13.52 8.66
N GLU A 121 19.39 14.24 8.17
CA GLU A 121 19.70 14.34 6.73
C GLU A 121 20.03 12.97 6.12
N ARG A 122 20.83 12.15 6.80
CA ARG A 122 21.13 10.79 6.32
C ARG A 122 19.91 9.89 6.27
N LEU A 123 18.99 10.02 7.22
CA LEU A 123 17.72 9.28 7.19
C LEU A 123 16.83 9.75 6.03
N SER A 124 16.78 11.06 5.76
CA SER A 124 16.07 11.60 4.60
C SER A 124 16.67 11.09 3.28
N ASN A 125 18.00 11.12 3.13
CA ASN A 125 18.67 10.58 1.95
C ASN A 125 18.41 9.07 1.76
N ALA A 126 18.33 8.32 2.87
CA ALA A 126 17.95 6.91 2.82
C ALA A 126 16.50 6.72 2.36
N ALA A 127 15.58 7.63 2.74
CA ALA A 127 14.20 7.60 2.23
C ALA A 127 14.15 7.85 0.72
N ASP A 128 14.95 8.77 0.19
CA ASP A 128 15.03 9.04 -1.25
C ASP A 128 15.56 7.81 -2.02
N ALA A 129 16.54 7.11 -1.48
CA ALA A 129 17.04 5.86 -2.07
C ALA A 129 15.98 4.76 -2.10
N ILE A 130 15.15 4.65 -1.05
CA ILE A 130 14.02 3.72 -1.00
C ILE A 130 12.95 4.06 -2.05
N ILE A 131 12.69 5.34 -2.27
CA ILE A 131 11.76 5.80 -3.31
C ILE A 131 12.27 5.43 -4.71
N ALA A 132 13.55 5.65 -4.95
CA ALA A 132 14.18 5.28 -6.22
C ALA A 132 14.10 3.76 -6.46
N LEU A 133 14.34 2.96 -5.41
CA LEU A 133 14.20 1.49 -5.48
C LEU A 133 12.76 1.06 -5.82
N ASP A 134 11.74 1.60 -5.14
CA ASP A 134 10.35 1.29 -5.42
C ASP A 134 9.98 1.59 -6.87
N ARG A 135 10.40 2.75 -7.41
CA ARG A 135 10.15 3.14 -8.80
C ARG A 135 10.85 2.22 -9.79
N GLU A 136 12.11 1.86 -9.54
CA GLU A 136 12.85 0.94 -10.39
C GLU A 136 12.18 -0.43 -10.44
N MET A 137 11.74 -0.96 -9.30
CA MET A 137 11.03 -2.23 -9.24
C MET A 137 9.68 -2.20 -9.95
N SER A 138 8.94 -1.08 -9.91
CA SER A 138 7.71 -0.89 -10.68
C SER A 138 8.02 -0.89 -12.20
N SER A 139 9.08 -0.19 -12.63
CA SER A 139 9.52 -0.18 -14.04
C SER A 139 9.87 -1.59 -14.55
N VAL A 140 10.65 -2.35 -13.78
CA VAL A 140 11.01 -3.73 -14.11
C VAL A 140 9.77 -4.62 -14.25
N ARG A 141 8.79 -4.48 -13.33
CA ARG A 141 7.50 -5.19 -13.44
C ARG A 141 6.81 -4.86 -14.75
N ASP A 142 6.69 -3.58 -15.10
CA ASP A 142 5.98 -3.14 -16.30
C ASP A 142 6.66 -3.68 -17.57
N GLU A 143 7.99 -3.66 -17.65
CA GLU A 143 8.75 -4.26 -18.75
C GLU A 143 8.50 -5.77 -18.87
N ILE A 144 8.45 -6.50 -17.76
CA ILE A 144 8.14 -7.94 -17.77
C ILE A 144 6.70 -8.18 -18.25
N MET A 145 5.74 -7.40 -17.79
CA MET A 145 4.34 -7.52 -18.19
C MET A 145 4.16 -7.25 -19.69
N ASP A 146 4.84 -6.23 -20.23
CA ASP A 146 4.83 -5.90 -21.65
C ASP A 146 5.46 -7.01 -22.51
N ALA A 147 6.57 -7.57 -22.06
CA ALA A 147 7.21 -8.72 -22.72
C ALA A 147 6.31 -9.96 -22.74
N GLN A 148 5.62 -10.25 -21.63
CA GLN A 148 4.66 -11.36 -21.54
C GLN A 148 3.45 -11.16 -22.46
N ASN A 149 2.88 -9.95 -22.48
CA ASN A 149 1.76 -9.61 -23.35
C ASN A 149 2.13 -9.74 -24.83
N SER A 150 3.31 -9.27 -25.21
CA SER A 150 3.84 -9.39 -26.58
C SER A 150 4.02 -10.86 -26.98
N SER A 151 4.58 -11.68 -26.11
CA SER A 151 4.75 -13.13 -26.33
C SER A 151 3.41 -13.85 -26.46
N GLN A 152 2.41 -13.51 -25.62
CA GLN A 152 1.08 -14.09 -25.69
C GLN A 152 0.36 -13.73 -26.99
N THR A 153 0.49 -12.47 -27.42
CA THR A 153 -0.08 -12.00 -28.70
C THR A 153 0.53 -12.75 -29.89
N GLN A 154 1.85 -12.93 -29.91
CA GLN A 154 2.52 -13.73 -30.93
C GLN A 154 2.04 -15.20 -30.96
N SER A 155 1.92 -15.81 -29.79
CA SER A 155 1.42 -17.20 -29.66
C SER A 155 -0.01 -17.34 -30.19
N ASN A 156 -0.88 -16.38 -29.89
CA ASN A 156 -2.27 -16.39 -30.38
C ASN A 156 -2.32 -16.21 -31.91
N LEU A 157 -1.53 -15.30 -32.47
CA LEU A 157 -1.45 -15.11 -33.92
C LEU A 157 -1.00 -16.38 -34.65
N VAL A 158 0.01 -17.09 -34.14
CA VAL A 158 0.45 -18.36 -34.69
C VAL A 158 -0.65 -19.42 -34.68
N LYS A 159 -1.42 -19.51 -33.57
CA LYS A 159 -2.57 -20.43 -33.47
C LYS A 159 -3.66 -20.11 -34.50
N ASP A 160 -3.97 -18.83 -34.68
CA ASP A 160 -4.98 -18.36 -35.66
C ASP A 160 -4.55 -18.67 -37.10
N ILE A 161 -3.28 -18.49 -37.42
CA ILE A 161 -2.71 -18.85 -38.74
C ILE A 161 -2.81 -20.37 -38.95
N LEU A 162 -2.42 -21.18 -37.99
CA LEU A 162 -2.52 -22.64 -38.10
C LEU A 162 -3.96 -23.11 -38.31
N LEU A 163 -4.90 -22.55 -37.56
CA LEU A 163 -6.33 -22.84 -37.72
C LEU A 163 -6.85 -22.48 -39.12
N SER A 164 -6.39 -21.34 -39.62
CA SER A 164 -6.76 -20.87 -40.97
C SER A 164 -6.21 -21.83 -42.07
N ILE A 165 -4.98 -22.31 -41.93
CA ILE A 165 -4.36 -23.25 -42.83
C ILE A 165 -5.12 -24.59 -42.82
N GLU A 166 -5.46 -25.10 -41.62
CA GLU A 166 -6.25 -26.34 -41.49
C GLU A 166 -7.62 -26.23 -42.15
N ASN A 167 -8.30 -25.09 -42.01
CA ASN A 167 -9.58 -24.87 -42.66
C ASN A 167 -9.47 -24.81 -44.18
N LEU A 168 -8.45 -24.14 -44.73
CA LEU A 168 -8.19 -24.12 -46.18
C LEU A 168 -7.92 -25.52 -46.72
N TYR A 169 -7.14 -26.33 -46.00
CA TYR A 169 -6.86 -27.73 -46.38
C TYR A 169 -8.12 -28.59 -46.40
N LYS A 170 -8.99 -28.45 -45.41
CA LYS A 170 -10.30 -29.14 -45.37
C LYS A 170 -11.23 -28.76 -46.52
N ILE A 171 -11.19 -27.48 -46.95
CA ILE A 171 -11.99 -26.99 -48.08
C ILE A 171 -11.44 -27.51 -49.39
N SER A 172 -10.10 -27.55 -49.57
CA SER A 172 -9.44 -28.08 -50.75
C SER A 172 -9.80 -29.57 -50.98
N ASN A 173 -9.68 -30.39 -49.94
CA ASN A 173 -9.98 -31.82 -50.04
C ASN A 173 -11.47 -32.15 -50.25
N LYS A 174 -12.40 -31.22 -49.96
CA LYS A 174 -13.84 -31.38 -50.27
C LYS A 174 -14.19 -31.10 -51.75
N ARG A 175 -13.28 -30.50 -52.52
CA ARG A 175 -13.50 -30.19 -53.93
C ARG A 175 -12.99 -31.27 -54.89
N GLU A 176 -12.32 -32.27 -54.40
CA GLU A 176 -11.75 -33.41 -55.18
C GLU A 176 -12.65 -34.65 -55.10
N VAL A 177 -13.84 -34.58 -54.50
CA VAL A 177 -14.87 -35.63 -54.49
C VAL A 177 -16.10 -35.12 -55.20
#